data_39ff8a0aebf1aeea337e59ad4a95f4d7
#
_entry.id   39ff8a0aebf1aeea337e59ad4a95f4d7
#
_cell.length_a   1.000
_cell.length_b   1.000
_cell.length_c   1.000
_cell.angle_alpha   90.00
_cell.angle_beta   90.00
_cell.angle_gamma   90.00
#
_symmetry.space_group_name_H-M   'P 1'
#
loop_
_entity.id
_entity.type
_entity.pdbx_description
1 polymer ?
#
loop_
_entity_poly.entity_id
_entity_poly.type
_entity_poly.pdbx_seq_one_letter_code
_entity_poly.pdbx_strand_id
1 'polypeptide(L)'
;KKNTVNENLKRLGGLDIECEKIIPSPQENGYRNKAQYPAAIIDGKMRFGFYSRHSHRVAPCEKCPLQPDFYADIVITVEKFCDDNGITAYDEETGKGLLRHLYIRDGRKSGEVLVCLVATGEIPNVGRLIKMLTGQSENIKSIVLNINKKDTNVILSSECRTLWGKDTISDILCGLEFEISPRSF
;
A
#
# COMPACT_ATOMS: atom_id res chain seq x y z
N LYS A 1 -3.17 -13.40 -23.79
CA LYS A 1 -4.22 -13.87 -22.84
C LYS A 1 -5.28 -14.73 -23.56
N LYS A 2 -5.91 -14.27 -24.69
CA LYS A 2 -6.89 -15.09 -25.44
C LYS A 2 -6.30 -16.45 -25.81
N ASN A 3 -5.12 -16.46 -26.42
CA ASN A 3 -4.44 -17.70 -26.81
C ASN A 3 -4.17 -18.64 -25.62
N THR A 4 -3.76 -18.07 -24.47
CA THR A 4 -3.54 -18.87 -23.24
C THR A 4 -4.84 -19.53 -22.76
N VAL A 5 -5.97 -18.81 -22.82
CA VAL A 5 -7.28 -19.37 -22.46
C VAL A 5 -7.66 -20.50 -23.43
N ASN A 6 -7.56 -20.28 -24.73
CA ASN A 6 -7.89 -21.28 -25.74
C ASN A 6 -7.02 -22.54 -25.59
N GLU A 7 -5.71 -22.38 -25.39
CA GLU A 7 -4.80 -23.50 -25.15
C GLU A 7 -5.18 -24.30 -23.89
N ASN A 8 -5.55 -23.60 -22.81
CA ASN A 8 -5.98 -24.27 -21.58
C ASN A 8 -7.32 -24.99 -21.75
N LEU A 9 -8.29 -24.39 -22.44
CA LEU A 9 -9.57 -25.04 -22.74
C LEU A 9 -9.34 -26.33 -23.54
N LYS A 10 -8.51 -26.27 -24.58
CA LYS A 10 -8.22 -27.42 -25.44
C LYS A 10 -7.38 -28.49 -24.73
N ARG A 11 -6.24 -28.11 -24.12
CA ARG A 11 -5.27 -29.09 -23.61
C ARG A 11 -5.64 -29.64 -22.23
N LEU A 12 -6.15 -28.78 -21.34
CA LEU A 12 -6.49 -29.18 -19.97
C LEU A 12 -7.96 -29.54 -19.84
N GLY A 13 -8.82 -28.77 -20.49
CA GLY A 13 -10.27 -28.97 -20.44
C GLY A 13 -10.80 -30.02 -21.41
N GLY A 14 -10.03 -30.40 -22.43
CA GLY A 14 -10.51 -31.31 -23.52
C GLY A 14 -11.67 -30.69 -24.32
N LEU A 15 -11.83 -29.38 -24.28
CA LEU A 15 -12.94 -28.66 -24.91
C LEU A 15 -12.49 -28.05 -26.24
N ASP A 16 -13.21 -28.34 -27.31
CA ASP A 16 -12.98 -27.73 -28.63
C ASP A 16 -13.86 -26.48 -28.82
N ILE A 17 -13.64 -25.52 -27.89
CA ILE A 17 -14.29 -24.21 -27.88
C ILE A 17 -13.25 -23.12 -27.84
N GLU A 18 -13.59 -21.95 -28.36
CA GLU A 18 -12.73 -20.79 -28.34
C GLU A 18 -13.36 -19.64 -27.54
N CYS A 19 -12.51 -18.91 -26.83
CA CYS A 19 -12.90 -17.66 -26.24
C CYS A 19 -13.22 -16.64 -27.34
N GLU A 20 -14.43 -16.12 -27.39
CA GLU A 20 -14.84 -15.18 -28.43
C GLU A 20 -14.06 -13.87 -28.36
N LYS A 21 -14.02 -13.27 -27.18
CA LYS A 21 -13.34 -11.99 -26.94
C LYS A 21 -12.79 -11.88 -25.53
N ILE A 22 -11.82 -10.99 -25.36
CA ILE A 22 -11.39 -10.50 -24.05
C ILE A 22 -11.99 -9.12 -23.86
N ILE A 23 -12.62 -8.90 -22.72
CA ILE A 23 -13.05 -7.57 -22.28
C ILE A 23 -11.87 -6.92 -21.57
N PRO A 24 -11.21 -5.91 -22.15
CA PRO A 24 -10.08 -5.27 -21.53
C PRO A 24 -10.54 -4.42 -20.35
N SER A 25 -9.62 -4.17 -19.39
CA SER A 25 -9.84 -3.13 -18.41
C SER A 25 -9.89 -1.77 -19.12
N PRO A 26 -10.81 -0.86 -18.75
CA PRO A 26 -10.83 0.49 -19.30
C PRO A 26 -9.57 1.29 -18.91
N GLN A 27 -8.85 0.84 -17.89
CA GLN A 27 -7.63 1.46 -17.40
C GLN A 27 -6.53 0.40 -17.24
N GLU A 28 -5.43 0.56 -17.98
CA GLU A 28 -4.31 -0.38 -17.95
C GLU A 28 -3.29 -0.05 -16.85
N ASN A 29 -3.13 1.23 -16.54
CA ASN A 29 -2.23 1.73 -15.50
C ASN A 29 -3.02 2.38 -14.35
N GLY A 30 -2.38 2.50 -13.19
CA GLY A 30 -2.99 3.15 -12.03
C GLY A 30 -4.27 2.49 -11.52
N TYR A 31 -4.54 1.23 -11.84
CA TYR A 31 -5.80 0.56 -11.49
C TYR A 31 -5.83 -0.04 -10.09
N ARG A 32 -4.68 -0.19 -9.43
CA ARG A 32 -4.64 -0.69 -8.05
C ARG A 32 -4.98 0.42 -7.08
N ASN A 33 -5.91 0.14 -6.19
CA ASN A 33 -6.35 1.04 -5.11
C ASN A 33 -5.77 0.66 -3.74
N LYS A 34 -4.73 -0.17 -3.73
CA LYS A 34 -4.05 -0.62 -2.53
C LYS A 34 -2.57 -0.83 -2.80
N ALA A 35 -1.73 -0.30 -1.93
CA ALA A 35 -0.30 -0.57 -1.92
C ALA A 35 0.20 -0.89 -0.52
N GLN A 36 1.15 -1.80 -0.45
CA GLN A 36 1.87 -2.17 0.77
C GLN A 36 3.35 -2.12 0.43
N TYR A 37 4.04 -1.13 0.98
CA TYR A 37 5.44 -0.90 0.72
C TYR A 37 6.26 -1.27 1.96
N PRO A 38 7.08 -2.34 1.94
CA PRO A 38 8.06 -2.56 2.97
C PRO A 38 9.05 -1.39 3.03
N ALA A 39 9.46 -1.05 4.26
CA ALA A 39 10.47 -0.05 4.54
C ALA A 39 11.86 -0.68 4.56
N ALA A 40 12.88 0.05 4.08
CA ALA A 40 14.28 -0.32 4.20
C ALA A 40 15.15 0.92 4.34
N ILE A 41 16.33 0.77 4.94
CA ILE A 41 17.38 1.79 4.88
C ILE A 41 18.31 1.44 3.73
N ILE A 42 18.39 2.31 2.73
CA ILE A 42 19.23 2.14 1.55
C ILE A 42 20.09 3.41 1.42
N ASP A 43 21.40 3.25 1.35
CA ASP A 43 22.37 4.36 1.33
C ASP A 43 22.13 5.40 2.46
N GLY A 44 21.78 4.90 3.65
CA GLY A 44 21.56 5.70 4.85
C GLY A 44 20.23 6.46 4.87
N LYS A 45 19.32 6.20 3.94
CA LYS A 45 18.02 6.87 3.82
C LYS A 45 16.87 5.89 3.86
N MET A 46 15.73 6.33 4.40
CA MET A 46 14.48 5.58 4.33
C MET A 46 14.03 5.45 2.88
N ARG A 47 13.71 4.22 2.47
CA ARG A 47 13.12 3.92 1.17
C ARG A 47 11.99 2.94 1.30
N PHE A 48 10.97 3.12 0.46
CA PHE A 48 9.88 2.19 0.28
C PHE A 48 9.94 1.55 -1.10
N GLY A 49 9.45 0.32 -1.21
CA GLY A 49 9.49 -0.38 -2.49
C GLY A 49 8.74 -1.69 -2.45
N PHE A 50 9.27 -2.67 -3.14
CA PHE A 50 8.72 -4.04 -3.15
C PHE A 50 9.83 -5.04 -2.91
N TYR A 51 9.48 -6.18 -2.34
CA TYR A 51 10.44 -7.27 -2.20
C TYR A 51 10.90 -7.79 -3.56
N SER A 52 12.20 -7.91 -3.72
CA SER A 52 12.79 -8.59 -4.88
C SER A 52 12.38 -10.06 -4.86
N ARG A 53 12.20 -10.63 -6.06
CA ARG A 53 11.73 -12.00 -6.20
C ARG A 53 12.61 -12.98 -5.38
N HIS A 54 11.95 -13.84 -4.62
CA HIS A 54 12.60 -14.85 -3.75
C HIS A 54 13.57 -14.27 -2.70
N SER A 55 13.34 -13.03 -2.25
CA SER A 55 14.15 -12.42 -1.19
C SER A 55 13.33 -11.42 -0.37
N HIS A 56 13.82 -11.07 0.83
CA HIS A 56 13.28 -9.97 1.65
C HIS A 56 13.99 -8.64 1.36
N ARG A 57 14.85 -8.58 0.34
CA ARG A 57 15.51 -7.35 -0.07
C ARG A 57 14.50 -6.40 -0.73
N VAL A 58 14.37 -5.20 -0.20
CA VAL A 58 13.51 -4.17 -0.77
C VAL A 58 14.20 -3.54 -2.00
N ALA A 59 13.52 -3.57 -3.13
CA ALA A 59 13.86 -2.79 -4.31
C ALA A 59 13.06 -1.50 -4.26
N PRO A 60 13.70 -0.31 -4.16
CA PRO A 60 12.99 0.96 -4.13
C PRO A 60 12.10 1.13 -5.35
N CYS A 61 10.93 1.71 -5.16
CA CYS A 61 10.01 1.97 -6.24
C CYS A 61 9.42 3.38 -6.10
N GLU A 62 10.02 4.33 -6.79
CA GLU A 62 9.55 5.71 -6.78
C GLU A 62 8.18 5.87 -7.44
N LYS A 63 7.93 5.13 -8.52
CA LYS A 63 6.67 5.17 -9.26
C LYS A 63 6.31 3.79 -9.80
N CYS A 64 5.19 3.26 -9.36
CA CYS A 64 4.66 1.99 -9.85
C CYS A 64 3.55 2.24 -10.88
N PRO A 65 3.66 1.75 -12.12
CA PRO A 65 2.63 1.99 -13.14
C PRO A 65 1.27 1.35 -12.80
N LEU A 66 1.24 0.43 -11.85
CA LEU A 66 -0.01 -0.21 -11.43
C LEU A 66 -0.82 0.63 -10.44
N GLN A 67 -0.19 1.62 -9.81
CA GLN A 67 -0.79 2.46 -8.78
C GLN A 67 -1.02 3.88 -9.28
N PRO A 68 -1.96 4.64 -8.67
CA PRO A 68 -2.14 6.04 -8.96
C PRO A 68 -0.86 6.85 -8.70
N ASP A 69 -0.61 7.86 -9.54
CA ASP A 69 0.60 8.68 -9.45
C ASP A 69 0.76 9.36 -8.08
N PHE A 70 -0.32 9.79 -7.44
CA PHE A 70 -0.27 10.46 -6.14
C PHE A 70 0.25 9.56 -4.99
N TYR A 71 0.31 8.24 -5.20
CA TYR A 71 0.95 7.34 -4.21
C TYR A 71 2.44 7.65 -4.09
N ALA A 72 3.10 7.97 -5.20
CA ALA A 72 4.52 8.36 -5.19
C ALA A 72 4.76 9.62 -4.33
N ASP A 73 3.87 10.60 -4.41
CA ASP A 73 3.98 11.83 -3.61
C ASP A 73 3.85 11.54 -2.11
N ILE A 74 2.94 10.63 -1.72
CA ILE A 74 2.79 10.19 -0.33
C ILE A 74 4.06 9.45 0.13
N VAL A 75 4.58 8.54 -0.68
CA VAL A 75 5.82 7.79 -0.38
C VAL A 75 6.98 8.76 -0.12
N ILE A 76 7.23 9.69 -1.04
CA ILE A 76 8.30 10.70 -0.93
C ILE A 76 8.13 11.54 0.36
N THR A 77 6.90 11.93 0.68
CA THR A 77 6.60 12.71 1.89
C THR A 77 6.94 11.93 3.16
N VAL A 78 6.58 10.63 3.21
CA VAL A 78 6.88 9.78 4.37
C VAL A 78 8.38 9.47 4.45
N GLU A 79 9.06 9.20 3.33
CA GLU A 79 10.52 9.00 3.28
C GLU A 79 11.25 10.22 3.87
N LYS A 80 10.91 11.41 3.36
CA LYS A 80 11.48 12.66 3.86
C LYS A 80 11.23 12.86 5.35
N PHE A 81 10.02 12.61 5.81
CA PHE A 81 9.69 12.70 7.23
C PHE A 81 10.55 11.75 8.07
N CYS A 82 10.73 10.50 7.61
CA CYS A 82 11.54 9.50 8.30
C CYS A 82 13.01 9.92 8.39
N ASP A 83 13.58 10.38 7.28
CA ASP A 83 14.97 10.85 7.23
C ASP A 83 15.18 12.06 8.17
N ASP A 84 14.27 13.06 8.12
CA ASP A 84 14.34 14.25 8.95
C ASP A 84 14.23 13.96 10.48
N ASN A 85 13.63 12.82 10.87
CA ASN A 85 13.38 12.45 12.26
C ASN A 85 14.20 11.22 12.72
N GLY A 86 15.12 10.72 11.91
CA GLY A 86 15.95 9.56 12.24
C GLY A 86 15.16 8.27 12.49
N ILE A 87 14.02 8.10 11.81
CA ILE A 87 13.19 6.90 11.93
C ILE A 87 13.85 5.75 11.17
N THR A 88 14.04 4.63 11.86
CA THR A 88 14.68 3.44 11.30
C THR A 88 13.66 2.50 10.66
N ALA A 89 14.04 1.83 9.58
CA ALA A 89 13.27 0.70 9.06
C ALA A 89 13.45 -0.52 9.98
N TYR A 90 12.39 -1.30 10.11
CA TYR A 90 12.44 -2.57 10.81
C TYR A 90 13.19 -3.60 9.96
N ASP A 91 14.15 -4.25 10.58
CA ASP A 91 14.94 -5.32 10.01
C ASP A 91 14.44 -6.66 10.57
N GLU A 92 13.94 -7.52 9.70
CA GLU A 92 13.34 -8.81 10.07
C GLU A 92 14.38 -9.82 10.59
N GLU A 93 15.66 -9.69 10.21
CA GLU A 93 16.71 -10.60 10.67
C GLU A 93 17.16 -10.27 12.10
N THR A 94 17.26 -8.99 12.41
CA THR A 94 17.73 -8.53 13.73
C THR A 94 16.60 -8.22 14.71
N GLY A 95 15.36 -8.09 14.21
CA GLY A 95 14.20 -7.69 15.00
C GLY A 95 14.25 -6.23 15.48
N LYS A 96 15.12 -5.40 14.91
CA LYS A 96 15.34 -4.00 15.30
C LYS A 96 14.79 -3.02 14.28
N GLY A 97 14.46 -1.84 14.75
CA GLY A 97 13.91 -0.76 13.93
C GLY A 97 12.43 -0.49 14.22
N LEU A 98 11.94 0.61 13.69
CA LEU A 98 10.62 1.12 14.05
C LEU A 98 9.59 0.89 12.94
N LEU A 99 9.83 1.40 11.73
CA LEU A 99 8.85 1.40 10.65
C LEU A 99 8.99 0.14 9.79
N ARG A 100 7.90 -0.62 9.67
CA ARG A 100 7.87 -1.87 8.90
C ARG A 100 7.36 -1.66 7.48
N HIS A 101 6.18 -1.00 7.37
CA HIS A 101 5.52 -0.80 6.08
C HIS A 101 4.82 0.55 6.04
N LEU A 102 4.71 1.09 4.84
CA LEU A 102 3.75 2.12 4.47
C LEU A 102 2.63 1.45 3.67
N TYR A 103 1.39 1.61 4.13
CA TYR A 103 0.20 1.09 3.49
C TYR A 103 -0.66 2.26 3.02
N ILE A 104 -1.04 2.27 1.75
CA ILE A 104 -1.89 3.30 1.15
C ILE A 104 -3.09 2.63 0.51
N ARG A 105 -4.26 3.25 0.68
CA ARG A 105 -5.50 2.80 0.07
C ARG A 105 -6.33 3.98 -0.39
N ASP A 106 -7.00 3.85 -1.52
CA ASP A 106 -7.93 4.86 -2.02
C ASP A 106 -9.30 4.28 -2.38
N GLY A 107 -10.33 5.10 -2.23
CA GLY A 107 -11.65 4.88 -2.77
C GLY A 107 -11.71 5.42 -4.20
N ARG A 108 -11.99 4.55 -5.16
CA ARG A 108 -11.94 4.91 -6.58
C ARG A 108 -12.99 5.92 -7.01
N LYS A 109 -14.16 5.88 -6.40
CA LYS A 109 -15.28 6.78 -6.70
C LYS A 109 -15.32 7.98 -5.75
N SER A 110 -15.00 7.76 -4.49
CA SER A 110 -14.95 8.83 -3.50
C SER A 110 -13.73 9.73 -3.64
N GLY A 111 -12.60 9.18 -4.11
CA GLY A 111 -11.31 9.83 -4.09
C GLY A 111 -10.65 9.91 -2.71
N GLU A 112 -11.31 9.37 -1.67
CA GLU A 112 -10.77 9.39 -0.31
C GLU A 112 -9.52 8.49 -0.18
N VAL A 113 -8.54 8.96 0.57
CA VAL A 113 -7.24 8.27 0.75
C VAL A 113 -7.00 7.97 2.22
N LEU A 114 -6.57 6.74 2.47
CA LEU A 114 -6.12 6.25 3.76
C LEU A 114 -4.63 5.96 3.70
N VAL A 115 -3.88 6.50 4.65
CA VAL A 115 -2.45 6.23 4.85
C VAL A 115 -2.28 5.51 6.17
N CYS A 116 -1.68 4.32 6.17
CA CYS A 116 -1.41 3.56 7.38
C CYS A 116 0.09 3.30 7.51
N LEU A 117 0.64 3.70 8.65
CA LEU A 117 2.01 3.38 9.05
C LEU A 117 1.97 2.07 9.85
N VAL A 118 2.74 1.08 9.44
CA VAL A 118 2.90 -0.18 10.19
C VAL A 118 4.24 -0.13 10.89
N ALA A 119 4.21 -0.11 12.22
CA ALA A 119 5.40 0.09 13.04
C ALA A 119 5.46 -0.87 14.23
N THR A 120 6.61 -1.01 14.83
CA THR A 120 6.81 -1.79 16.07
C THR A 120 6.43 -1.00 17.33
N GLY A 121 6.18 0.30 17.20
CA GLY A 121 5.86 1.20 18.31
C GLY A 121 5.36 2.55 17.83
N GLU A 122 5.42 3.54 18.73
CA GLU A 122 4.99 4.91 18.47
C GLU A 122 5.91 5.62 17.49
N ILE A 123 5.33 6.40 16.58
CA ILE A 123 6.09 7.24 15.64
C ILE A 123 6.38 8.60 16.31
N PRO A 124 7.65 8.96 16.51
CA PRO A 124 7.98 10.27 17.07
C PRO A 124 7.58 11.39 16.10
N ASN A 125 7.23 12.55 16.66
CA ASN A 125 6.87 13.75 15.90
C ASN A 125 5.74 13.54 14.87
N VAL A 126 4.86 12.55 15.07
CA VAL A 126 3.81 12.17 14.15
C VAL A 126 2.89 13.33 13.75
N GLY A 127 2.70 14.32 14.64
CA GLY A 127 1.93 15.53 14.33
C GLY A 127 2.54 16.35 13.17
N ARG A 128 3.87 16.30 12.96
CA ARG A 128 4.52 16.91 11.79
C ARG A 128 4.17 16.12 10.50
N LEU A 129 4.23 14.79 10.56
CA LEU A 129 3.84 13.96 9.40
C LEU A 129 2.38 14.20 9.00
N ILE A 130 1.47 14.27 9.98
CA ILE A 130 0.06 14.56 9.73
C ILE A 130 -0.07 15.87 8.95
N LYS A 131 0.59 16.95 9.41
CA LYS A 131 0.57 18.25 8.71
C LYS A 131 1.15 18.18 7.31
N MET A 132 2.23 17.43 7.09
CA MET A 132 2.83 17.26 5.76
C MET A 132 1.86 16.55 4.81
N LEU A 133 1.26 15.45 5.24
CA LEU A 133 0.33 14.66 4.42
C LEU A 133 -0.98 15.43 4.14
N THR A 134 -1.59 16.02 5.16
CA THR A 134 -2.86 16.76 4.99
C THR A 134 -2.68 18.07 4.23
N GLY A 135 -1.51 18.69 4.31
CA GLY A 135 -1.16 19.85 3.51
C GLY A 135 -0.87 19.53 2.05
N GLN A 136 -0.52 18.28 1.75
CA GLN A 136 -0.26 17.80 0.38
C GLN A 136 -1.55 17.51 -0.38
N SER A 137 -2.55 16.94 0.28
CA SER A 137 -3.82 16.58 -0.36
C SER A 137 -4.98 16.56 0.63
N GLU A 138 -6.04 17.28 0.29
CA GLU A 138 -7.31 17.24 1.02
C GLU A 138 -8.04 15.91 0.89
N ASN A 139 -7.65 15.06 -0.07
CA ASN A 139 -8.23 13.73 -0.27
C ASN A 139 -7.78 12.73 0.79
N ILE A 140 -6.70 12.98 1.52
CA ILE A 140 -6.30 12.16 2.66
C ILE A 140 -7.33 12.39 3.77
N LYS A 141 -8.13 11.36 4.07
CA LYS A 141 -9.21 11.41 5.07
C LYS A 141 -8.94 10.56 6.29
N SER A 142 -7.93 9.71 6.21
CA SER A 142 -7.55 8.78 7.28
C SER A 142 -6.04 8.62 7.35
N ILE A 143 -5.47 8.82 8.53
CA ILE A 143 -4.08 8.46 8.84
C ILE A 143 -4.10 7.58 10.06
N VAL A 144 -3.58 6.36 9.94
CA VAL A 144 -3.66 5.30 10.94
C VAL A 144 -2.26 4.79 11.30
N LEU A 145 -2.04 4.46 12.55
CA LEU A 145 -0.91 3.69 13.03
C LEU A 145 -1.37 2.26 13.33
N ASN A 146 -0.74 1.29 12.70
CA ASN A 146 -0.87 -0.12 13.04
C ASN A 146 0.38 -0.57 13.79
N ILE A 147 0.22 -1.01 15.04
CA ILE A 147 1.34 -1.46 15.86
C ILE A 147 1.49 -2.97 15.71
N ASN A 148 2.53 -3.40 15.02
CA ASN A 148 2.85 -4.80 14.83
C ASN A 148 4.25 -5.14 15.35
N LYS A 149 4.29 -5.66 16.59
CA LYS A 149 5.52 -6.08 17.29
C LYS A 149 5.87 -7.54 17.05
N LYS A 150 4.99 -8.29 16.38
CA LYS A 150 5.16 -9.74 16.21
C LYS A 150 6.18 -10.02 15.10
N ASP A 151 6.99 -11.04 15.33
CA ASP A 151 7.79 -11.66 14.27
C ASP A 151 6.87 -12.57 13.46
N THR A 152 6.35 -12.03 12.35
CA THR A 152 5.35 -12.70 11.51
C THR A 152 5.29 -12.07 10.13
N ASN A 153 4.95 -12.85 9.14
CA ASN A 153 4.67 -12.39 7.77
C ASN A 153 3.34 -11.62 7.64
N VAL A 154 2.53 -11.57 8.70
CA VAL A 154 1.29 -10.78 8.71
C VAL A 154 1.63 -9.30 8.84
N ILE A 155 1.34 -8.51 7.82
CA ILE A 155 1.70 -7.08 7.77
C ILE A 155 0.91 -6.28 8.81
N LEU A 156 -0.42 -6.43 8.85
CA LEU A 156 -1.30 -5.68 9.73
C LEU A 156 -1.71 -6.50 10.95
N SER A 157 -1.40 -6.01 12.13
CA SER A 157 -1.91 -6.55 13.39
C SER A 157 -3.37 -6.15 13.63
N SER A 158 -3.95 -6.62 14.73
CA SER A 158 -5.27 -6.17 15.18
C SER A 158 -5.25 -4.78 15.83
N GLU A 159 -4.08 -4.28 16.22
CA GLU A 159 -3.91 -3.02 16.94
C GLU A 159 -3.77 -1.87 15.93
N CYS A 160 -4.88 -1.20 15.65
CA CYS A 160 -4.94 0.01 14.81
C CYS A 160 -5.39 1.20 15.66
N ARG A 161 -4.73 2.33 15.48
CA ARG A 161 -5.09 3.60 16.11
C ARG A 161 -5.13 4.71 15.08
N THR A 162 -6.24 5.42 15.02
CA THR A 162 -6.38 6.60 14.17
C THR A 162 -5.54 7.74 14.73
N LEU A 163 -4.66 8.26 13.89
CA LEU A 163 -3.80 9.40 14.21
C LEU A 163 -4.44 10.72 13.79
N TRP A 164 -5.20 10.68 12.69
CA TRP A 164 -5.91 11.84 12.16
C TRP A 164 -7.06 11.40 11.27
N GLY A 165 -8.14 12.20 11.28
CA GLY A 165 -9.32 11.98 10.46
C GLY A 165 -10.19 10.83 10.94
N LYS A 166 -10.73 10.04 10.01
CA LYS A 166 -11.58 8.88 10.27
C LYS A 166 -10.73 7.61 10.38
N ASP A 167 -11.27 6.56 10.98
CA ASP A 167 -10.66 5.22 11.02
C ASP A 167 -10.88 4.42 9.73
N THR A 168 -11.80 4.89 8.88
CA THR A 168 -12.17 4.33 7.58
C THR A 168 -12.18 5.41 6.50
N ILE A 169 -12.11 5.00 5.25
CA ILE A 169 -12.50 5.78 4.08
C ILE A 169 -13.72 5.15 3.44
N SER A 170 -14.48 5.92 2.67
CA SER A 170 -15.61 5.39 1.90
C SER A 170 -15.24 5.14 0.44
N ASP A 171 -15.96 4.23 -0.20
CA ASP A 171 -15.98 4.07 -1.66
C ASP A 171 -17.35 3.59 -2.14
N ILE A 172 -17.61 3.71 -3.43
CA ILE A 172 -18.89 3.32 -4.05
C ILE A 172 -18.64 2.23 -5.08
N LEU A 173 -19.30 1.09 -4.90
CA LEU A 173 -19.27 -0.02 -5.84
C LEU A 173 -20.70 -0.43 -6.19
N CYS A 174 -21.03 -0.42 -7.49
CA CYS A 174 -22.37 -0.77 -8.00
C CYS A 174 -23.51 0.02 -7.34
N GLY A 175 -23.28 1.30 -6.98
CA GLY A 175 -24.24 2.17 -6.31
C GLY A 175 -24.38 1.98 -4.80
N LEU A 176 -23.62 1.06 -4.21
CA LEU A 176 -23.56 0.83 -2.76
C LEU A 176 -22.33 1.51 -2.17
N GLU A 177 -22.49 2.14 -1.03
CA GLU A 177 -21.40 2.74 -0.27
C GLU A 177 -20.76 1.70 0.66
N PHE A 178 -19.42 1.68 0.69
CA PHE A 178 -18.63 0.79 1.52
C PHE A 178 -17.67 1.60 2.39
N GLU A 179 -17.56 1.22 3.66
CA GLU A 179 -16.50 1.68 4.54
C GLU A 179 -15.29 0.76 4.44
N ILE A 180 -14.13 1.37 4.24
CA ILE A 180 -12.86 0.69 4.01
C ILE A 180 -11.89 1.05 5.11
N SER A 181 -11.54 0.10 5.96
CA SER A 181 -10.49 0.20 6.97
C SER A 181 -9.13 -0.24 6.42
N PRO A 182 -8.01 0.00 7.13
CA PRO A 182 -6.71 -0.59 6.76
C PRO A 182 -6.78 -2.12 6.62
N ARG A 183 -7.64 -2.79 7.39
CA ARG A 183 -7.79 -4.25 7.45
C ARG A 183 -8.82 -4.81 6.48
N SER A 184 -9.62 -3.99 5.81
CA SER A 184 -10.57 -4.45 4.79
C SER A 184 -9.81 -5.10 3.63
N PHE A 185 -10.36 -6.22 3.15
CA PHE A 185 -9.73 -7.01 2.08
C PHE A 185 -10.31 -6.64 0.72
#